data_17d6f4ef87272704fd5265203b354b0d
#
_entry.id   17d6f4ef87272704fd5265203b354b0d
#
_cell.length_a   1.000
_cell.length_b   1.000
_cell.length_c   1.000
_cell.angle_alpha   90.00
_cell.angle_beta   90.00
_cell.angle_gamma   90.00
#
_symmetry.space_group_name_H-M   'P 1'
#
loop_
_entity.id
_entity.type
_entity.pdbx_description
1 polymer ?
#
loop_
_entity_poly.entity_id
_entity_poly.type
_entity_poly.pdbx_seq_one_letter_code
_entity_poly.pdbx_strand_id
1 'polypeptide(L)'
;MKLYLIVDAAICDVVSVSAAAAHAGVDLIQLRYQEATDVEYTALARQVMAAIAGTKAKFIVGERPHLVPRLGAAGVHIGEKYRDIQTAREEIGAGPILGVSQFTPQFIAENLGEDFPVDYLSVGPVWTTVSKADAGDAIGVGEAVTRTLANPYHSALIGGITAANAHQLARPLANLPARFPAPMVVVLGEVCRAADPAAAVRALKAALA
;
A
#
# COMPACT_ATOMS: atom_id res chain seq x y z
N MET A 1 11.14 7.19 -5.20
CA MET A 1 9.91 6.33 -5.14
C MET A 1 8.96 6.85 -4.06
N LYS A 2 7.65 6.55 -4.16
CA LYS A 2 6.69 6.86 -3.10
C LYS A 2 6.78 5.82 -1.99
N LEU A 3 6.62 6.26 -0.74
CA LEU A 3 6.54 5.37 0.42
C LEU A 3 5.08 5.26 0.89
N TYR A 4 4.60 4.03 0.97
CA TYR A 4 3.25 3.69 1.36
C TYR A 4 3.28 2.86 2.66
N LEU A 5 2.65 3.35 3.71
CA LEU A 5 2.57 2.70 5.01
C LEU A 5 1.20 2.04 5.21
N ILE A 6 1.19 0.77 5.56
CA ILE A 6 0.01 0.11 6.13
C ILE A 6 0.13 0.16 7.66
N VAL A 7 -0.82 0.82 8.32
CA VAL A 7 -0.97 0.78 9.78
C VAL A 7 -2.00 -0.27 10.15
N ASP A 8 -1.64 -1.18 11.05
CA ASP A 8 -2.49 -2.30 11.46
C ASP A 8 -2.91 -2.15 12.92
N ALA A 9 -4.21 -2.06 13.15
CA ALA A 9 -4.80 -1.88 14.48
C ALA A 9 -4.51 -3.04 15.45
N ALA A 10 -4.14 -4.22 14.94
CA ALA A 10 -3.71 -5.34 15.76
C ALA A 10 -2.23 -5.26 16.20
N ILE A 11 -1.44 -4.33 15.62
CA ILE A 11 0.03 -4.29 15.79
C ILE A 11 0.49 -3.02 16.52
N CYS A 12 -0.16 -1.88 16.26
CA CYS A 12 0.30 -0.59 16.78
C CYS A 12 -0.84 0.36 17.11
N ASP A 13 -0.53 1.43 17.83
CA ASP A 13 -1.39 2.61 17.91
C ASP A 13 -1.38 3.33 16.56
N VAL A 14 -2.40 3.03 15.75
CA VAL A 14 -2.48 3.50 14.35
C VAL A 14 -2.55 5.02 14.25
N VAL A 15 -3.10 5.71 15.24
CA VAL A 15 -3.23 7.17 15.22
C VAL A 15 -1.86 7.82 15.41
N SER A 16 -1.16 7.45 16.49
CA SER A 16 0.18 7.98 16.80
C SER A 16 1.21 7.62 15.74
N VAL A 17 1.20 6.36 15.25
CA VAL A 17 2.10 5.90 14.19
C VAL A 17 1.83 6.65 12.88
N SER A 18 0.55 6.84 12.51
CA SER A 18 0.19 7.58 11.28
C SER A 18 0.64 9.04 11.34
N ALA A 19 0.43 9.71 12.48
CA ALA A 19 0.88 11.09 12.69
C ALA A 19 2.40 11.21 12.52
N ALA A 20 3.16 10.38 13.24
CA ALA A 20 4.63 10.37 13.17
C ALA A 20 5.14 10.09 11.74
N ALA A 21 4.57 9.09 11.07
CA ALA A 21 4.95 8.69 9.71
C ALA A 21 4.60 9.77 8.66
N ALA A 22 3.43 10.41 8.77
CA ALA A 22 3.00 11.45 7.85
C ALA A 22 3.92 12.69 7.94
N HIS A 23 4.27 13.13 9.15
CA HIS A 23 5.22 14.22 9.37
C HIS A 23 6.65 13.86 8.90
N ALA A 24 7.03 12.59 8.97
CA ALA A 24 8.30 12.11 8.42
C ALA A 24 8.29 11.96 6.89
N GLY A 25 7.14 12.16 6.25
CA GLY A 25 7.03 12.28 4.79
C GLY A 25 6.60 11.02 4.06
N VAL A 26 5.81 10.14 4.68
CA VAL A 26 5.06 9.07 3.99
C VAL A 26 4.08 9.69 2.99
N ASP A 27 3.87 9.03 1.86
CA ASP A 27 3.00 9.52 0.80
C ASP A 27 1.57 8.97 0.88
N LEU A 28 1.43 7.68 1.26
CA LEU A 28 0.14 7.01 1.44
C LEU A 28 0.10 6.30 2.80
N ILE A 29 -1.05 6.34 3.47
CA ILE A 29 -1.31 5.61 4.72
C ILE A 29 -2.61 4.83 4.57
N GLN A 30 -2.54 3.50 4.69
CA GLN A 30 -3.69 2.61 4.69
C GLN A 30 -3.98 2.13 6.10
N LEU A 31 -5.24 2.24 6.52
CA LEU A 31 -5.70 1.58 7.74
C LEU A 31 -6.10 0.13 7.46
N ARG A 32 -5.44 -0.81 8.14
CA ARG A 32 -5.83 -2.22 8.22
C ARG A 32 -6.48 -2.49 9.57
N TYR A 33 -7.77 -2.83 9.55
CA TYR A 33 -8.55 -3.18 10.74
C TYR A 33 -9.61 -4.21 10.33
N GLN A 34 -9.18 -5.46 10.20
CA GLN A 34 -9.99 -6.52 9.56
C GLN A 34 -11.24 -6.88 10.35
N GLU A 35 -11.11 -7.04 11.67
CA GLU A 35 -12.19 -7.52 12.55
C GLU A 35 -13.20 -6.42 12.94
N ALA A 36 -12.96 -5.17 12.52
CA ALA A 36 -13.82 -4.05 12.87
C ALA A 36 -15.16 -4.08 12.12
N THR A 37 -16.21 -3.67 12.79
CA THR A 37 -17.45 -3.22 12.15
C THR A 37 -17.18 -1.93 11.36
N ASP A 38 -18.05 -1.58 10.42
CA ASP A 38 -17.93 -0.31 9.67
C ASP A 38 -18.00 0.92 10.58
N VAL A 39 -18.72 0.84 11.70
CA VAL A 39 -18.80 1.93 12.68
C VAL A 39 -17.45 2.13 13.36
N GLU A 40 -16.86 1.06 13.86
CA GLU A 40 -15.54 1.09 14.54
C GLU A 40 -14.45 1.52 13.55
N TYR A 41 -14.44 0.95 12.34
CA TYR A 41 -13.51 1.33 11.29
C TYR A 41 -13.60 2.81 10.96
N THR A 42 -14.83 3.33 10.75
CA THR A 42 -15.08 4.73 10.41
C THR A 42 -14.61 5.67 11.53
N ALA A 43 -14.87 5.31 12.79
CA ALA A 43 -14.42 6.09 13.94
C ALA A 43 -12.90 6.20 14.00
N LEU A 44 -12.19 5.08 13.84
CA LEU A 44 -10.73 5.05 13.86
C LEU A 44 -10.12 5.72 12.62
N ALA A 45 -10.70 5.50 11.43
CA ALA A 45 -10.27 6.14 10.18
C ALA A 45 -10.31 7.67 10.28
N ARG A 46 -11.37 8.24 10.87
CA ARG A 46 -11.47 9.69 11.10
C ARG A 46 -10.37 10.22 12.04
N GLN A 47 -10.00 9.48 13.08
CA GLN A 47 -8.90 9.85 13.97
C GLN A 47 -7.56 9.84 13.21
N VAL A 48 -7.30 8.80 12.40
CA VAL A 48 -6.09 8.73 11.56
C VAL A 48 -6.07 9.90 10.57
N MET A 49 -7.17 10.17 9.86
CA MET A 49 -7.26 11.27 8.90
C MET A 49 -7.03 12.63 9.56
N ALA A 50 -7.58 12.84 10.75
CA ALA A 50 -7.32 14.06 11.55
C ALA A 50 -5.84 14.18 11.94
N ALA A 51 -5.21 13.07 12.35
CA ALA A 51 -3.82 13.05 12.79
C ALA A 51 -2.81 13.32 11.64
N ILE A 52 -3.17 13.03 10.40
CA ILE A 52 -2.34 13.30 9.22
C ILE A 52 -2.70 14.60 8.49
N ALA A 53 -3.71 15.31 8.95
CA ALA A 53 -4.16 16.56 8.34
C ALA A 53 -3.02 17.60 8.29
N GLY A 54 -2.97 18.37 7.20
CA GLY A 54 -1.89 19.37 6.98
C GLY A 54 -0.58 18.77 6.46
N THR A 55 -0.45 17.44 6.36
CA THR A 55 0.68 16.78 5.69
C THR A 55 0.34 16.44 4.23
N LYS A 56 1.32 15.94 3.46
CA LYS A 56 1.08 15.46 2.10
C LYS A 56 0.51 14.04 2.02
N ALA A 57 0.47 13.32 3.15
CA ALA A 57 0.03 11.93 3.20
C ALA A 57 -1.46 11.81 2.83
N LYS A 58 -1.77 10.84 1.97
CA LYS A 58 -3.15 10.52 1.57
C LYS A 58 -3.64 9.29 2.29
N PHE A 59 -4.87 9.32 2.78
CA PHE A 59 -5.49 8.19 3.47
C PHE A 59 -6.12 7.20 2.48
N ILE A 60 -5.82 5.91 2.66
CA ILE A 60 -6.35 4.79 1.89
C ILE A 60 -7.16 3.89 2.83
N VAL A 61 -8.38 3.59 2.44
CA VAL A 61 -9.26 2.64 3.13
C VAL A 61 -8.80 1.21 2.84
N GLY A 62 -8.83 0.33 3.84
CA GLY A 62 -8.58 -1.09 3.65
C GLY A 62 -9.88 -1.88 3.49
N GLU A 63 -10.03 -2.64 2.42
CA GLU A 63 -11.09 -3.65 2.18
C GLU A 63 -12.56 -3.15 2.16
N ARG A 64 -12.85 -1.86 2.29
CA ARG A 64 -14.21 -1.30 2.44
C ARG A 64 -14.45 -0.16 1.44
N PRO A 65 -14.61 -0.45 0.13
CA PRO A 65 -14.75 0.60 -0.89
C PRO A 65 -15.95 1.53 -0.63
N HIS A 66 -17.08 1.02 -0.16
CA HIS A 66 -18.27 1.80 0.19
C HIS A 66 -18.03 2.90 1.26
N LEU A 67 -16.95 2.82 2.04
CA LEU A 67 -16.60 3.85 3.01
C LEU A 67 -15.78 5.02 2.42
N VAL A 68 -15.21 4.86 1.22
CA VAL A 68 -14.38 5.89 0.59
C VAL A 68 -15.13 7.21 0.41
N PRO A 69 -16.32 7.25 -0.22
CA PRO A 69 -17.05 8.50 -0.39
C PRO A 69 -17.56 9.08 0.94
N ARG A 70 -17.88 8.22 1.91
CA ARG A 70 -18.36 8.65 3.25
C ARG A 70 -17.27 9.31 4.09
N LEU A 71 -16.02 8.88 3.92
CA LEU A 71 -14.87 9.42 4.62
C LEU A 71 -14.21 10.59 3.86
N GLY A 72 -14.44 10.71 2.55
CA GLY A 72 -13.64 11.58 1.69
C GLY A 72 -12.19 11.08 1.59
N ALA A 73 -11.99 9.75 1.66
CA ALA A 73 -10.67 9.14 1.57
C ALA A 73 -10.10 9.26 0.15
N ALA A 74 -8.78 9.22 0.03
CA ALA A 74 -8.11 9.31 -1.28
C ALA A 74 -8.28 8.04 -2.12
N GLY A 75 -8.68 6.91 -1.51
CA GLY A 75 -8.91 5.67 -2.24
C GLY A 75 -9.07 4.48 -1.31
N VAL A 76 -9.04 3.29 -1.92
CA VAL A 76 -9.14 1.99 -1.25
C VAL A 76 -8.09 1.02 -1.77
N HIS A 77 -7.66 0.11 -0.91
CA HIS A 77 -6.94 -1.09 -1.30
C HIS A 77 -7.79 -2.31 -0.97
N ILE A 78 -8.07 -3.13 -1.97
CA ILE A 78 -8.83 -4.37 -1.83
C ILE A 78 -7.94 -5.60 -2.01
N GLY A 79 -8.19 -6.63 -1.20
CA GLY A 79 -7.47 -7.89 -1.24
C GLY A 79 -8.16 -8.96 -2.09
N GLU A 80 -7.59 -10.15 -2.07
CA GLU A 80 -8.04 -11.32 -2.83
C GLU A 80 -9.48 -11.75 -2.54
N LYS A 81 -9.97 -11.42 -1.34
CA LYS A 81 -11.34 -11.77 -0.90
C LYS A 81 -12.39 -10.90 -1.60
N TYR A 82 -12.02 -9.71 -2.04
CA TYR A 82 -12.89 -8.81 -2.78
C TYR A 82 -12.79 -9.15 -4.27
N ARG A 83 -13.70 -9.94 -4.78
CA ARG A 83 -13.61 -10.50 -6.13
C ARG A 83 -14.18 -9.61 -7.23
N ASP A 84 -14.98 -8.62 -6.87
CA ASP A 84 -15.63 -7.74 -7.83
C ASP A 84 -15.00 -6.35 -7.85
N ILE A 85 -13.95 -6.23 -8.66
CA ILE A 85 -13.19 -5.00 -8.82
C ILE A 85 -14.02 -3.92 -9.51
N GLN A 86 -14.91 -4.31 -10.42
CA GLN A 86 -15.81 -3.39 -11.09
C GLN A 86 -16.78 -2.73 -10.10
N THR A 87 -17.41 -3.54 -9.24
CA THR A 87 -18.28 -3.02 -8.17
C THR A 87 -17.49 -2.10 -7.22
N ALA A 88 -16.24 -2.45 -6.85
CA ALA A 88 -15.42 -1.56 -6.03
C ALA A 88 -15.17 -0.21 -6.70
N ARG A 89 -14.90 -0.18 -8.00
CA ARG A 89 -14.72 1.06 -8.76
C ARG A 89 -16.01 1.88 -8.81
N GLU A 90 -17.15 1.24 -9.01
CA GLU A 90 -18.45 1.92 -9.02
C GLU A 90 -18.78 2.54 -7.65
N GLU A 91 -18.50 1.83 -6.55
CA GLU A 91 -18.72 2.33 -5.19
C GLU A 91 -17.85 3.56 -4.86
N ILE A 92 -16.59 3.60 -5.31
CA ILE A 92 -15.69 4.72 -5.01
C ILE A 92 -15.76 5.84 -6.04
N GLY A 93 -16.31 5.59 -7.23
CA GLY A 93 -16.33 6.52 -8.35
C GLY A 93 -14.97 6.61 -9.09
N ALA A 94 -14.90 7.47 -10.11
CA ALA A 94 -13.73 7.56 -11.01
C ALA A 94 -12.49 8.25 -10.42
N GLY A 95 -12.66 9.11 -9.42
CA GLY A 95 -11.57 9.95 -8.90
C GLY A 95 -10.65 9.31 -7.86
N PRO A 96 -11.17 8.54 -6.90
CA PRO A 96 -10.36 7.91 -5.86
C PRO A 96 -9.47 6.77 -6.39
N ILE A 97 -8.36 6.54 -5.69
CA ILE A 97 -7.39 5.49 -6.01
C ILE A 97 -7.99 4.12 -5.70
N LEU A 98 -7.91 3.18 -6.65
CA LEU A 98 -8.23 1.76 -6.46
C LEU A 98 -6.97 0.92 -6.57
N GLY A 99 -6.52 0.36 -5.46
CA GLY A 99 -5.43 -0.59 -5.41
C GLY A 99 -5.91 -2.02 -5.18
N VAL A 100 -5.23 -2.99 -5.77
CA VAL A 100 -5.60 -4.41 -5.67
C VAL A 100 -4.41 -5.25 -5.26
N SER A 101 -4.63 -6.17 -4.29
CA SER A 101 -3.69 -7.24 -3.97
C SER A 101 -3.62 -8.26 -5.11
N GLN A 102 -2.49 -8.92 -5.23
CA GLN A 102 -2.20 -9.96 -6.21
C GLN A 102 -1.98 -9.48 -7.66
N PHE A 103 -0.71 -9.49 -7.96
CA PHE A 103 -0.22 -9.44 -9.31
C PHE A 103 0.43 -10.79 -9.65
N THR A 104 -0.33 -11.72 -10.20
CA THR A 104 0.20 -12.92 -10.83
C THR A 104 0.03 -12.83 -12.33
N PRO A 105 0.92 -13.44 -13.15
CA PRO A 105 0.74 -13.48 -14.60
C PRO A 105 -0.64 -14.01 -15.00
N GLN A 106 -1.17 -14.96 -14.24
CA GLN A 106 -2.49 -15.53 -14.48
C GLN A 106 -3.61 -14.50 -14.22
N PHE A 107 -3.54 -13.76 -13.11
CA PHE A 107 -4.52 -12.72 -12.79
C PHE A 107 -4.57 -11.64 -13.87
N ILE A 108 -3.40 -11.25 -14.40
CA ILE A 108 -3.32 -10.27 -15.49
C ILE A 108 -4.01 -10.81 -16.74
N ALA A 109 -3.64 -12.04 -17.15
CA ALA A 109 -4.18 -12.66 -18.37
C ALA A 109 -5.70 -12.85 -18.30
N GLU A 110 -6.24 -13.14 -17.12
CA GLU A 110 -7.67 -13.43 -16.93
C GLU A 110 -8.52 -12.16 -16.70
N ASN A 111 -7.92 -11.07 -16.18
CA ASN A 111 -8.69 -9.93 -15.68
C ASN A 111 -8.29 -8.57 -16.26
N LEU A 112 -7.16 -8.47 -16.96
CA LEU A 112 -6.68 -7.19 -17.48
C LEU A 112 -7.03 -7.06 -18.97
N GLY A 113 -8.25 -6.62 -19.26
CA GLY A 113 -8.55 -5.95 -20.51
C GLY A 113 -7.94 -4.52 -20.51
N GLU A 114 -7.95 -3.85 -21.66
CA GLU A 114 -7.40 -2.48 -21.80
C GLU A 114 -8.04 -1.44 -20.86
N ASP A 115 -9.25 -1.71 -20.36
CA ASP A 115 -10.06 -0.83 -19.50
C ASP A 115 -10.20 -1.33 -18.03
N PHE A 116 -9.23 -2.10 -17.53
CA PHE A 116 -9.33 -2.60 -16.16
C PHE A 116 -9.24 -1.46 -15.14
N PRO A 117 -10.23 -1.28 -14.25
CA PRO A 117 -10.44 -0.02 -13.53
C PRO A 117 -9.60 0.13 -12.26
N VAL A 118 -8.31 -0.23 -12.29
CA VAL A 118 -7.39 -0.12 -11.14
C VAL A 118 -6.28 0.89 -11.39
N ASP A 119 -5.78 1.49 -10.31
CA ASP A 119 -4.66 2.43 -10.35
C ASP A 119 -3.33 1.76 -10.05
N TYR A 120 -3.31 0.76 -9.16
CA TYR A 120 -2.10 -0.01 -8.87
C TYR A 120 -2.37 -1.45 -8.46
N LEU A 121 -1.37 -2.29 -8.70
CA LEU A 121 -1.33 -3.69 -8.28
C LEU A 121 -0.19 -3.94 -7.31
N SER A 122 -0.42 -4.76 -6.28
CA SER A 122 0.64 -5.19 -5.36
C SER A 122 1.54 -6.23 -6.01
N VAL A 123 2.84 -6.12 -5.73
CA VAL A 123 3.88 -7.07 -6.16
C VAL A 123 4.62 -7.57 -4.93
N GLY A 124 4.52 -8.84 -4.64
CA GLY A 124 5.18 -9.43 -3.48
C GLY A 124 4.62 -10.80 -3.07
N PRO A 125 5.08 -11.29 -1.91
CA PRO A 125 6.03 -10.65 -1.00
C PRO A 125 7.46 -10.68 -1.56
N VAL A 126 8.17 -9.54 -1.53
CA VAL A 126 9.55 -9.48 -2.06
C VAL A 126 10.51 -10.27 -1.18
N TRP A 127 10.42 -10.12 0.14
CA TRP A 127 11.11 -10.92 1.15
C TRP A 127 10.11 -11.59 2.08
N THR A 128 10.55 -12.61 2.79
CA THR A 128 9.75 -13.28 3.83
C THR A 128 9.20 -12.25 4.81
N THR A 129 7.92 -12.40 5.15
CA THR A 129 7.22 -11.51 6.07
C THR A 129 6.34 -12.27 7.04
N VAL A 130 6.24 -11.77 8.26
CA VAL A 130 5.34 -12.30 9.31
C VAL A 130 4.11 -11.39 9.53
N SER A 131 4.01 -10.30 8.78
CA SER A 131 2.94 -9.31 8.96
C SER A 131 1.58 -9.75 8.40
N LYS A 132 1.57 -10.75 7.51
CA LYS A 132 0.40 -11.39 6.95
C LYS A 132 0.66 -12.89 6.92
N ALA A 133 -0.16 -13.70 7.64
CA ALA A 133 0.06 -15.14 7.80
C ALA A 133 -0.03 -15.91 6.46
N ASP A 134 -0.83 -15.42 5.53
CA ASP A 134 -1.07 -15.97 4.19
C ASP A 134 -0.34 -15.21 3.07
N ALA A 135 0.81 -14.61 3.38
CA ALA A 135 1.56 -13.80 2.42
C ALA A 135 2.17 -14.59 1.25
N GLY A 136 2.28 -15.91 1.37
CA GLY A 136 2.96 -16.75 0.39
C GLY A 136 4.50 -16.69 0.49
N ASP A 137 5.18 -17.36 -0.43
CA ASP A 137 6.63 -17.42 -0.50
C ASP A 137 7.23 -16.12 -1.05
N ALA A 138 8.42 -15.79 -0.58
CA ALA A 138 9.17 -14.63 -1.05
C ALA A 138 9.59 -14.82 -2.52
N ILE A 139 9.27 -13.85 -3.37
CA ILE A 139 9.58 -13.90 -4.81
C ILE A 139 11.00 -13.37 -5.12
N GLY A 140 11.62 -12.64 -4.20
CA GLY A 140 12.92 -12.00 -4.39
C GLY A 140 12.88 -10.74 -5.28
N VAL A 141 13.98 -9.98 -5.24
CA VAL A 141 14.09 -8.69 -5.95
C VAL A 141 14.00 -8.85 -7.47
N GLY A 142 14.67 -9.88 -8.04
CA GLY A 142 14.69 -10.11 -9.48
C GLY A 142 13.27 -10.31 -10.05
N GLU A 143 12.50 -11.20 -9.44
CA GLU A 143 11.12 -11.47 -9.86
C GLU A 143 10.21 -10.26 -9.62
N ALA A 144 10.40 -9.54 -8.50
CA ALA A 144 9.65 -8.31 -8.23
C ALA A 144 9.86 -7.24 -9.31
N VAL A 145 11.10 -7.07 -9.78
CA VAL A 145 11.42 -6.16 -10.90
C VAL A 145 10.79 -6.65 -12.20
N THR A 146 10.89 -7.95 -12.51
CA THR A 146 10.27 -8.54 -13.71
C THR A 146 8.76 -8.30 -13.73
N ARG A 147 8.07 -8.57 -12.61
CA ARG A 147 6.63 -8.30 -12.49
C ARG A 147 6.29 -6.83 -12.60
N THR A 148 7.12 -5.94 -12.04
CA THR A 148 6.94 -4.49 -12.17
C THR A 148 7.04 -4.04 -13.63
N LEU A 149 7.97 -4.60 -14.40
CA LEU A 149 8.12 -4.31 -15.83
C LEU A 149 6.97 -4.87 -16.69
N ALA A 150 6.34 -5.97 -16.26
CA ALA A 150 5.19 -6.55 -16.93
C ALA A 150 3.85 -5.86 -16.55
N ASN A 151 3.84 -5.06 -15.49
CA ASN A 151 2.65 -4.40 -14.98
C ASN A 151 2.33 -3.12 -15.77
N PRO A 152 1.17 -3.03 -16.43
CA PRO A 152 0.76 -1.81 -17.12
C PRO A 152 0.30 -0.68 -16.17
N TYR A 153 0.05 -0.99 -14.89
CA TYR A 153 -0.36 -0.06 -13.84
C TYR A 153 0.80 0.29 -12.91
N HIS A 154 0.58 1.18 -11.95
CA HIS A 154 1.57 1.36 -10.88
C HIS A 154 1.79 0.07 -10.10
N SER A 155 3.03 -0.22 -9.76
CA SER A 155 3.38 -1.36 -8.90
C SER A 155 3.57 -0.90 -7.45
N ALA A 156 2.97 -1.64 -6.51
CA ALA A 156 3.13 -1.45 -5.07
C ALA A 156 3.91 -2.66 -4.51
N LEU A 157 5.25 -2.52 -4.39
CA LEU A 157 6.13 -3.58 -3.92
C LEU A 157 6.00 -3.74 -2.41
N ILE A 158 5.68 -4.96 -1.96
CA ILE A 158 5.39 -5.25 -0.56
C ILE A 158 6.05 -6.56 -0.11
N GLY A 159 6.23 -6.72 1.20
CA GLY A 159 6.67 -7.94 1.86
C GLY A 159 8.11 -7.89 2.31
N GLY A 160 8.33 -7.88 3.63
CA GLY A 160 9.63 -7.95 4.27
C GLY A 160 10.58 -6.78 3.99
N ILE A 161 10.06 -5.65 3.51
CA ILE A 161 10.87 -4.47 3.19
C ILE A 161 11.22 -3.73 4.49
N THR A 162 12.51 -3.46 4.65
CA THR A 162 13.11 -2.74 5.79
C THR A 162 14.07 -1.66 5.29
N ALA A 163 14.50 -0.76 6.16
CA ALA A 163 15.53 0.22 5.81
C ALA A 163 16.86 -0.45 5.38
N ALA A 164 17.16 -1.63 5.92
CA ALA A 164 18.37 -2.37 5.60
C ALA A 164 18.38 -2.97 4.19
N ASN A 165 17.21 -3.34 3.64
CA ASN A 165 17.13 -4.01 2.32
C ASN A 165 16.48 -3.17 1.21
N ALA A 166 15.81 -2.06 1.54
CA ALA A 166 15.09 -1.21 0.58
C ALA A 166 15.97 -0.70 -0.58
N HIS A 167 17.26 -0.44 -0.34
CA HIS A 167 18.23 -0.01 -1.37
C HIS A 167 18.36 -1.03 -2.51
N GLN A 168 18.11 -2.32 -2.25
CA GLN A 168 18.15 -3.38 -3.27
C GLN A 168 17.01 -3.25 -4.29
N LEU A 169 15.89 -2.60 -3.92
CA LEU A 169 14.82 -2.24 -4.84
C LEU A 169 15.08 -0.89 -5.52
N ALA A 170 15.65 0.07 -4.81
CA ALA A 170 15.87 1.42 -5.34
C ALA A 170 16.70 1.40 -6.61
N ARG A 171 17.80 0.66 -6.61
CA ARG A 171 18.77 0.62 -7.72
C ARG A 171 18.18 0.11 -9.05
N PRO A 172 17.54 -1.06 -9.12
CA PRO A 172 16.94 -1.55 -10.38
C PRO A 172 15.72 -0.73 -10.81
N LEU A 173 14.96 -0.15 -9.86
CA LEU A 173 13.73 0.58 -10.16
C LEU A 173 13.97 2.06 -10.49
N ALA A 174 15.13 2.64 -10.13
CA ALA A 174 15.49 4.00 -10.51
C ALA A 174 15.69 4.16 -12.04
N ASN A 175 16.04 3.08 -12.73
CA ASN A 175 16.32 3.07 -14.17
C ASN A 175 15.16 2.55 -15.02
N LEU A 176 13.95 2.51 -14.48
CA LEU A 176 12.78 2.15 -15.27
C LEU A 176 12.58 3.14 -16.42
N PRO A 177 12.30 2.65 -17.66
CA PRO A 177 11.94 3.54 -18.76
C PRO A 177 10.77 4.45 -18.37
N ALA A 178 10.80 5.70 -18.85
CA ALA A 178 9.80 6.74 -18.48
C ALA A 178 8.33 6.34 -18.81
N ARG A 179 8.13 5.35 -19.68
CA ARG A 179 6.80 4.80 -19.98
C ARG A 179 6.17 4.02 -18.81
N PHE A 180 6.97 3.59 -17.82
CA PHE A 180 6.44 2.89 -16.66
C PHE A 180 6.11 3.87 -15.54
N PRO A 181 4.95 3.73 -14.89
CA PRO A 181 4.63 4.53 -13.72
C PRO A 181 5.62 4.25 -12.57
N ALA A 182 6.04 5.29 -11.87
CA ALA A 182 6.96 5.14 -10.74
C ALA A 182 6.37 4.20 -9.67
N PRO A 183 7.10 3.13 -9.29
CA PRO A 183 6.60 2.17 -8.31
C PRO A 183 6.55 2.79 -6.92
N MET A 184 5.70 2.18 -6.07
CA MET A 184 5.59 2.49 -4.65
C MET A 184 6.23 1.38 -3.83
N VAL A 185 6.85 1.72 -2.71
CA VAL A 185 7.33 0.77 -1.71
C VAL A 185 6.36 0.77 -0.54
N VAL A 186 5.86 -0.43 -0.18
CA VAL A 186 4.85 -0.63 0.85
C VAL A 186 5.47 -1.31 2.06
N VAL A 187 5.32 -0.71 3.22
CA VAL A 187 5.83 -1.21 4.50
C VAL A 187 4.71 -1.31 5.54
N LEU A 188 4.88 -2.22 6.51
CA LEU A 188 4.01 -2.37 7.67
C LEU A 188 4.87 -2.55 8.92
N GLY A 189 5.41 -3.74 9.15
CA GLY A 189 6.09 -4.14 10.38
C GLY A 189 7.28 -3.27 10.74
N GLU A 190 8.04 -2.80 9.76
CA GLU A 190 9.22 -1.93 9.93
C GLU A 190 8.87 -0.62 10.63
N VAL A 191 7.71 -0.06 10.36
CA VAL A 191 7.26 1.20 10.97
C VAL A 191 6.33 0.96 12.16
N CYS A 192 5.38 0.03 12.04
CA CYS A 192 4.40 -0.23 13.12
C CYS A 192 5.03 -0.80 14.40
N ARG A 193 6.16 -1.51 14.30
CA ARG A 193 6.88 -2.07 15.46
C ARG A 193 8.08 -1.25 15.90
N ALA A 194 8.38 -0.14 15.23
CA ALA A 194 9.50 0.72 15.56
C ALA A 194 9.24 1.49 16.86
N ALA A 195 10.27 1.61 17.69
CA ALA A 195 10.21 2.50 18.88
C ALA A 195 10.06 3.97 18.48
N ASP A 196 10.63 4.37 17.33
CA ASP A 196 10.45 5.68 16.70
C ASP A 196 9.97 5.49 15.25
N PRO A 197 8.66 5.51 14.98
CA PRO A 197 8.11 5.38 13.63
C PRO A 197 8.61 6.46 12.65
N ALA A 198 8.84 7.67 13.12
CA ALA A 198 9.34 8.75 12.27
C ALA A 198 10.79 8.50 11.83
N ALA A 199 11.65 7.99 12.74
CA ALA A 199 13.01 7.60 12.40
C ALA A 199 13.04 6.44 11.40
N ALA A 200 12.18 5.42 11.57
CA ALA A 200 12.04 4.31 10.64
C ALA A 200 11.64 4.80 9.23
N VAL A 201 10.68 5.71 9.12
CA VAL A 201 10.28 6.32 7.85
C VAL A 201 11.43 7.10 7.22
N ARG A 202 12.17 7.91 7.98
CA ARG A 202 13.34 8.65 7.46
C ARG A 202 14.42 7.70 6.94
N ALA A 203 14.71 6.63 7.67
CA ALA A 203 15.69 5.61 7.26
C ALA A 203 15.26 4.90 5.95
N LEU A 204 13.98 4.50 5.84
CA LEU A 204 13.43 3.94 4.61
C LEU A 204 13.56 4.90 3.43
N LYS A 205 13.22 6.18 3.62
CA LYS A 205 13.32 7.18 2.56
C LYS A 205 14.77 7.41 2.11
N ALA A 206 15.70 7.42 3.04
CA ALA A 206 17.13 7.51 2.72
C ALA A 206 17.62 6.28 1.93
N ALA A 207 17.15 5.07 2.27
CA ALA A 207 17.49 3.85 1.54
C ALA A 207 16.86 3.76 0.15
N LEU A 208 15.78 4.53 -0.11
CA LEU A 208 15.03 4.58 -1.38
C LEU A 208 15.42 5.77 -2.27
N ALA A 209 16.28 6.64 -1.80
CA ALA A 209 16.80 7.79 -2.56
C ALA A 209 17.88 7.36 -3.54
#